data_5901f65c131f7e08d577eb898a9cc94f
#
_entry.id   5901f65c131f7e08d577eb898a9cc94f
#
_cell.length_a   1.000
_cell.length_b   1.000
_cell.length_c   1.000
_cell.angle_alpha   90.00
_cell.angle_beta   90.00
_cell.angle_gamma   90.00
#
_symmetry.space_group_name_H-M   'P 1'
#
loop_
_entity.id
_entity.type
_entity.pdbx_description
1 polymer ?
#
loop_
_entity_poly.entity_id
_entity_poly.type
_entity_poly.pdbx_seq_one_letter_code
_entity_poly.pdbx_strand_id
1 'polypeptide(L)'
;NLKLNTVAVQPPTGNGAFSSCTNCEIRSGQTAVNLALSVGKKVNYKVTLYGLDKKQVMRATTVTLIGVSGKSEPVTITQYPNEPDAFWSMKREMSLTIPDIGPVQSVQFNNGSADSWILNGMHVENPDGSLMYGFINKPITYNMLMPLAAPSGFRDYTVEITTKSGSPTFGTTENVEMSLNGGKLQISLFPLRGIMRAPGSQVGDNLFLSGQTVRGVFTGYDLGELTHLNLFSADNFADDWQIEKIKLSTYDKGQLKTYVLTNISLTLMPPGRGVS
;
A
#
# COMPACT_ATOMS: atom_id res chain seq x y z
N ASN A 1 32.72 -38.55 -2.30
CA ASN A 1 32.81 -37.08 -2.30
C ASN A 1 31.46 -36.50 -2.68
N LEU A 2 30.87 -35.71 -1.80
CA LEU A 2 29.64 -34.97 -2.04
C LEU A 2 30.03 -33.56 -2.45
N LYS A 3 29.60 -33.11 -3.63
CA LYS A 3 29.74 -31.73 -4.08
C LYS A 3 28.43 -31.01 -3.83
N LEU A 4 28.48 -29.94 -3.04
CA LEU A 4 27.34 -29.08 -2.76
C LEU A 4 27.53 -27.78 -3.53
N ASN A 5 26.56 -27.39 -4.34
CA ASN A 5 26.63 -26.14 -5.09
C ASN A 5 26.41 -24.93 -4.18
N THR A 6 25.60 -25.11 -3.15
CA THR A 6 25.32 -24.05 -2.16
C THR A 6 24.89 -24.67 -0.84
N VAL A 7 25.44 -24.18 0.27
CA VAL A 7 24.94 -24.48 1.61
C VAL A 7 24.53 -23.18 2.25
N ALA A 8 23.27 -23.07 2.64
CA ALA A 8 22.77 -21.94 3.42
C ALA A 8 22.46 -22.42 4.83
N VAL A 9 23.01 -21.76 5.83
CA VAL A 9 22.72 -22.01 7.25
C VAL A 9 21.93 -20.83 7.80
N GLN A 10 20.72 -21.09 8.28
CA GLN A 10 19.91 -20.11 8.96
C GLN A 10 20.02 -20.37 10.48
N PRO A 11 20.48 -19.40 11.28
CA PRO A 11 20.50 -19.56 12.73
C PRO A 11 19.07 -19.62 13.29
N PRO A 12 18.83 -20.36 14.38
CA PRO A 12 17.51 -20.53 14.96
C PRO A 12 16.93 -19.26 15.60
N THR A 13 17.73 -18.24 15.82
CA THR A 13 17.32 -16.93 16.38
C THR A 13 17.83 -15.79 15.52
N GLY A 14 16.98 -15.17 14.88
CA GLY A 14 16.70 -13.88 14.25
C GLY A 14 17.80 -12.95 13.77
N ASN A 15 19.05 -13.10 13.96
CA ASN A 15 20.10 -12.27 13.37
C ASN A 15 20.83 -13.07 12.30
N GLY A 16 20.24 -13.11 11.10
CA GLY A 16 20.69 -13.94 10.00
C GLY A 16 22.16 -13.70 9.62
N ALA A 17 23.02 -14.57 10.08
CA ALA A 17 24.28 -14.82 9.41
C ALA A 17 23.99 -15.90 8.34
N PHE A 18 24.18 -15.54 7.08
CA PHE A 18 24.14 -16.52 6.00
C PHE A 18 25.57 -16.92 5.67
N SER A 19 25.85 -18.22 5.64
CA SER A 19 27.05 -18.72 4.99
C SER A 19 26.62 -19.31 3.66
N SER A 20 27.11 -18.78 2.57
CA SER A 20 27.05 -19.45 1.28
C SER A 20 28.43 -20.04 1.01
N CYS A 21 28.45 -21.31 0.76
CA CYS A 21 29.62 -21.95 0.24
C CYS A 21 29.31 -22.33 -1.22
N THR A 22 30.06 -21.77 -2.15
CA THR A 22 29.96 -22.10 -3.56
C THR A 22 30.99 -23.19 -3.87
N ASN A 23 30.54 -24.32 -4.42
CA ASN A 23 31.38 -25.47 -4.77
C ASN A 23 32.10 -26.14 -3.57
N CYS A 24 31.41 -26.28 -2.44
CA CYS A 24 31.95 -27.02 -1.31
C CYS A 24 32.03 -28.54 -1.60
N GLU A 25 33.17 -29.10 -1.34
CA GLU A 25 33.39 -30.53 -1.42
C GLU A 25 33.52 -31.16 -0.01
N ILE A 26 32.65 -32.10 0.31
CA ILE A 26 32.78 -32.91 1.52
C ILE A 26 33.50 -34.18 1.10
N ARG A 27 34.73 -34.35 1.58
CA ARG A 27 35.53 -35.54 1.27
C ARG A 27 35.18 -36.69 2.19
N SER A 28 35.32 -37.91 1.68
CA SER A 28 35.14 -39.10 2.49
C SER A 28 36.08 -39.09 3.71
N GLY A 29 35.51 -39.29 4.91
CA GLY A 29 36.24 -39.26 6.17
C GLY A 29 36.24 -37.88 6.89
N GLN A 30 35.67 -36.83 6.30
CA GLN A 30 35.47 -35.56 7.01
C GLN A 30 34.24 -35.66 7.91
N THR A 31 34.41 -35.34 9.18
CA THR A 31 33.35 -35.30 10.20
C THR A 31 32.75 -33.87 10.37
N ALA A 32 33.42 -32.85 9.86
CA ALA A 32 32.96 -31.48 9.92
C ALA A 32 33.52 -30.63 8.76
N VAL A 33 32.74 -29.66 8.30
CA VAL A 33 33.17 -28.62 7.37
C VAL A 33 33.03 -27.31 8.09
N ASN A 34 34.12 -26.57 8.24
CA ASN A 34 34.07 -25.21 8.78
C ASN A 34 33.66 -24.24 7.65
N LEU A 35 32.50 -23.63 7.80
CA LEU A 35 32.03 -22.58 6.91
C LEU A 35 32.25 -21.23 7.60
N ALA A 36 32.92 -20.31 6.91
CA ALA A 36 33.01 -18.93 7.37
C ALA A 36 31.62 -18.28 7.27
N LEU A 37 31.03 -17.97 8.41
CA LEU A 37 29.78 -17.23 8.47
C LEU A 37 30.09 -15.73 8.30
N SER A 38 29.61 -15.14 7.22
CA SER A 38 29.62 -13.69 7.06
C SER A 38 28.27 -13.15 7.51
N VAL A 39 28.29 -12.16 8.40
CA VAL A 39 27.08 -11.35 8.63
C VAL A 39 26.82 -10.56 7.35
N GLY A 40 25.71 -10.83 6.70
CA GLY A 40 25.36 -10.15 5.46
C GLY A 40 25.42 -8.63 5.63
N LYS A 41 25.85 -7.92 4.59
CA LYS A 41 25.84 -6.45 4.57
C LYS A 41 24.42 -6.00 4.89
N LYS A 42 24.27 -5.14 5.89
CA LYS A 42 22.99 -4.49 6.16
C LYS A 42 22.74 -3.41 5.10
N VAL A 43 21.55 -3.42 4.56
CA VAL A 43 21.05 -2.47 3.55
C VAL A 43 19.70 -1.92 3.98
N ASN A 44 19.28 -0.83 3.36
CA ASN A 44 18.04 -0.17 3.72
C ASN A 44 16.95 -0.49 2.68
N TYR A 45 15.82 -1.01 3.16
CA TYR A 45 14.57 -1.17 2.42
C TYR A 45 13.56 -0.15 2.94
N LYS A 46 12.81 0.46 2.04
CA LYS A 46 11.76 1.39 2.41
C LYS A 46 10.40 0.81 2.04
N VAL A 47 9.52 0.67 3.02
CA VAL A 47 8.17 0.14 2.85
C VAL A 47 7.19 1.29 2.99
N THR A 48 6.34 1.47 1.99
CA THR A 48 5.25 2.45 2.03
C THR A 48 3.91 1.72 1.95
N LEU A 49 3.05 1.96 2.93
CA LEU A 49 1.70 1.43 3.02
C LEU A 49 0.69 2.56 2.82
N TYR A 50 -0.34 2.32 2.03
CA TYR A 50 -1.50 3.19 1.87
C TYR A 50 -2.72 2.44 2.38
N GLY A 51 -3.45 2.98 3.34
CA GLY A 51 -4.53 2.20 3.95
C GLY A 51 -5.53 3.02 4.71
N LEU A 52 -6.66 2.36 4.98
CA LEU A 52 -7.67 2.85 5.89
C LEU A 52 -7.14 2.84 7.32
N ASP A 53 -7.49 3.89 8.03
CA ASP A 53 -7.11 4.02 9.42
C ASP A 53 -7.95 3.12 10.32
N LYS A 54 -7.34 2.02 10.71
CA LYS A 54 -7.72 1.32 11.94
C LYS A 54 -6.48 1.23 12.83
N LYS A 55 -6.18 2.34 13.44
CA LYS A 55 -4.97 2.60 14.22
C LYS A 55 -4.58 1.49 15.20
N GLN A 56 -5.54 0.92 15.91
CA GLN A 56 -5.30 -0.16 16.88
C GLN A 56 -4.92 -1.47 16.17
N VAL A 57 -5.55 -1.76 15.05
CA VAL A 57 -5.33 -2.96 14.25
C VAL A 57 -3.95 -2.92 13.58
N MET A 58 -3.55 -1.77 13.02
CA MET A 58 -2.24 -1.60 12.42
C MET A 58 -1.10 -1.83 13.42
N ARG A 59 -1.27 -1.37 14.67
CA ARG A 59 -0.25 -1.53 15.72
C ARG A 59 0.03 -2.98 16.10
N ALA A 60 -0.95 -3.86 15.94
CA ALA A 60 -0.79 -5.29 16.20
C ALA A 60 -0.26 -6.06 14.98
N THR A 61 0.00 -5.36 13.85
CA THR A 61 0.43 -5.98 12.62
C THR A 61 1.95 -5.95 12.50
N THR A 62 2.54 -7.08 12.15
CA THR A 62 3.94 -7.16 11.75
C THR A 62 4.07 -7.36 10.25
N VAL A 63 5.20 -6.86 9.72
CA VAL A 63 5.60 -6.97 8.31
C VAL A 63 6.89 -7.76 8.24
N THR A 64 6.94 -8.76 7.37
CA THR A 64 8.15 -9.50 7.03
C THR A 64 8.39 -9.37 5.53
N LEU A 65 9.54 -8.85 5.14
CA LEU A 65 9.94 -8.81 3.73
C LEU A 65 10.52 -10.15 3.33
N ILE A 66 10.12 -10.65 2.16
CA ILE A 66 10.63 -11.89 1.58
C ILE A 66 11.26 -11.54 0.22
N GLY A 67 12.56 -11.63 0.16
CA GLY A 67 13.34 -11.37 -1.04
C GLY A 67 13.86 -12.65 -1.68
N VAL A 68 14.60 -12.48 -2.78
CA VAL A 68 15.20 -13.59 -3.55
C VAL A 68 16.18 -14.41 -2.72
N SER A 69 16.91 -13.75 -1.83
CA SER A 69 18.02 -14.36 -1.06
C SER A 69 17.68 -14.64 0.40
N GLY A 70 16.47 -14.32 0.86
CA GLY A 70 16.09 -14.54 2.24
C GLY A 70 14.85 -13.75 2.68
N LYS A 71 14.64 -13.69 3.98
CA LYS A 71 13.55 -12.94 4.59
C LYS A 71 14.05 -12.09 5.76
N SER A 72 13.35 -10.97 6.01
CA SER A 72 13.60 -10.17 7.21
C SER A 72 13.02 -10.83 8.46
N GLU A 73 13.46 -10.37 9.63
CA GLU A 73 12.68 -10.55 10.85
C GLU A 73 11.34 -9.79 10.75
N PRO A 74 10.31 -10.24 11.47
CA PRO A 74 9.06 -9.51 11.56
C PRO A 74 9.27 -8.13 12.21
N VAL A 75 8.79 -7.08 11.56
CA VAL A 75 8.85 -5.71 12.08
C VAL A 75 7.44 -5.22 12.34
N THR A 76 7.17 -4.76 13.56
CA THR A 76 5.86 -4.21 13.92
C THR A 76 5.65 -2.87 13.21
N ILE A 77 4.47 -2.68 12.63
CA ILE A 77 4.06 -1.37 12.11
C ILE A 77 3.88 -0.44 13.30
N THR A 78 4.84 0.45 13.50
CA THR A 78 4.84 1.39 14.61
C THR A 78 4.29 2.75 14.20
N GLN A 79 3.66 3.44 15.15
CA GLN A 79 3.30 4.85 14.98
C GLN A 79 4.54 5.72 15.25
N TYR A 80 4.74 6.77 14.46
CA TYR A 80 5.69 7.80 14.86
C TYR A 80 5.15 8.54 16.08
N PRO A 81 5.96 8.74 17.12
CA PRO A 81 5.48 9.25 18.41
C PRO A 81 4.76 10.59 18.34
N ASN A 82 5.04 11.40 17.35
CA ASN A 82 4.57 12.79 17.23
C ASN A 82 3.68 13.05 16.01
N GLU A 83 3.19 12.01 15.33
CA GLU A 83 2.33 12.22 14.16
C GLU A 83 0.87 12.38 14.57
N PRO A 84 0.17 13.40 14.01
CA PRO A 84 -1.27 13.54 14.16
C PRO A 84 -1.99 12.29 13.68
N ASP A 85 -3.12 11.97 14.31
CA ASP A 85 -3.94 10.81 13.97
C ASP A 85 -4.37 10.78 12.50
N ALA A 86 -4.51 11.93 11.88
CA ALA A 86 -4.83 12.10 10.46
C ALA A 86 -3.82 11.48 9.49
N PHE A 87 -2.56 11.32 9.90
CA PHE A 87 -1.51 10.77 9.03
C PHE A 87 -1.70 9.27 8.72
N TRP A 88 -2.23 8.50 9.65
CA TRP A 88 -2.33 7.05 9.56
C TRP A 88 -3.21 6.53 8.43
N SER A 89 -4.20 7.28 8.07
CA SER A 89 -5.16 6.87 7.07
C SER A 89 -4.72 7.10 5.63
N MET A 90 -3.61 7.80 5.40
CA MET A 90 -3.15 8.12 4.06
C MET A 90 -1.91 7.34 3.65
N LYS A 91 -0.87 7.39 4.46
CA LYS A 91 0.44 6.86 4.09
C LYS A 91 1.25 6.49 5.32
N ARG A 92 1.90 5.34 5.29
CA ARG A 92 2.87 4.93 6.29
C ARG A 92 4.17 4.53 5.62
N GLU A 93 5.27 5.17 5.99
CA GLU A 93 6.61 4.82 5.55
C GLU A 93 7.41 4.20 6.69
N MET A 94 8.14 3.13 6.38
CA MET A 94 9.06 2.46 7.30
C MET A 94 10.38 2.23 6.60
N SER A 95 11.48 2.57 7.26
CA SER A 95 12.84 2.24 6.80
C SER A 95 13.35 1.05 7.60
N LEU A 96 13.70 -0.02 6.92
CA LEU A 96 14.14 -1.28 7.50
C LEU A 96 15.61 -1.52 7.15
N THR A 97 16.50 -1.33 8.12
CA THR A 97 17.92 -1.65 7.97
C THR A 97 18.15 -3.10 8.38
N ILE A 98 18.18 -3.99 7.40
CA ILE A 98 18.22 -5.44 7.57
C ILE A 98 19.35 -6.05 6.73
N PRO A 99 19.76 -7.31 6.98
CA PRO A 99 20.63 -8.03 6.05
C PRO A 99 20.07 -8.00 4.62
N ASP A 100 20.96 -7.94 3.64
CA ASP A 100 20.56 -7.92 2.24
C ASP A 100 19.84 -9.23 1.87
N ILE A 101 18.54 -9.13 1.60
CA ILE A 101 17.67 -10.24 1.19
C ILE A 101 17.46 -10.27 -0.33
N GLY A 102 18.15 -9.41 -1.07
CA GLY A 102 17.94 -9.21 -2.51
C GLY A 102 16.61 -8.50 -2.82
N PRO A 103 16.24 -8.40 -4.09
CA PRO A 103 14.96 -7.81 -4.50
C PRO A 103 13.78 -8.46 -3.79
N VAL A 104 12.90 -7.64 -3.21
CA VAL A 104 11.73 -8.15 -2.47
C VAL A 104 10.68 -8.66 -3.44
N GLN A 105 10.23 -9.89 -3.23
CA GLN A 105 9.22 -10.56 -4.06
C GLN A 105 7.84 -10.61 -3.42
N SER A 106 7.80 -10.61 -2.10
CA SER A 106 6.53 -10.63 -1.37
C SER A 106 6.68 -10.04 0.04
N VAL A 107 5.55 -9.68 0.62
CA VAL A 107 5.45 -9.21 1.99
C VAL A 107 4.48 -10.09 2.73
N GLN A 108 4.89 -10.58 3.88
CA GLN A 108 4.03 -11.31 4.79
C GLN A 108 3.55 -10.36 5.88
N PHE A 109 2.23 -10.23 6.00
CA PHE A 109 1.58 -9.54 7.11
C PHE A 109 1.11 -10.55 8.14
N ASN A 110 1.36 -10.25 9.39
CA ASN A 110 0.79 -11.00 10.50
C ASN A 110 0.01 -10.03 11.38
N ASN A 111 -1.31 -10.02 11.20
CA ASN A 111 -2.20 -9.18 11.99
C ASN A 111 -2.53 -9.90 13.30
N GLY A 112 -2.00 -9.41 14.41
CA GLY A 112 -2.27 -9.93 15.75
C GLY A 112 -3.64 -9.56 16.32
N SER A 113 -4.46 -8.80 15.58
CA SER A 113 -5.82 -8.42 15.97
C SER A 113 -6.85 -9.34 15.32
N ALA A 114 -7.99 -9.54 16.01
CA ALA A 114 -9.16 -10.23 15.43
C ALA A 114 -9.80 -9.43 14.30
N ASP A 115 -9.62 -8.09 14.29
CA ASP A 115 -10.13 -7.22 13.25
C ASP A 115 -9.16 -7.15 12.06
N SER A 116 -9.68 -7.12 10.86
CA SER A 116 -8.92 -6.81 9.65
C SER A 116 -8.93 -5.30 9.36
N TRP A 117 -7.88 -4.81 8.75
CA TRP A 117 -7.86 -3.48 8.14
C TRP A 117 -7.60 -3.59 6.65
N ILE A 118 -8.03 -2.61 5.89
CA ILE A 118 -7.91 -2.63 4.43
C ILE A 118 -6.64 -1.90 4.02
N LEU A 119 -5.78 -2.59 3.26
CA LEU A 119 -4.63 -2.01 2.60
C LEU A 119 -5.04 -1.54 1.20
N ASN A 120 -5.00 -0.24 0.95
CA ASN A 120 -5.32 0.33 -0.36
C ASN A 120 -4.20 0.12 -1.39
N GLY A 121 -2.99 -0.04 -0.91
CA GLY A 121 -1.82 -0.34 -1.74
C GLY A 121 -0.54 -0.25 -0.94
N MET A 122 0.55 -0.74 -1.52
CA MET A 122 1.87 -0.63 -0.94
C MET A 122 2.95 -0.67 -2.01
N HIS A 123 4.12 -0.17 -1.68
CA HIS A 123 5.33 -0.48 -2.42
C HIS A 123 6.52 -0.69 -1.48
N VAL A 124 7.49 -1.40 -1.98
CA VAL A 124 8.80 -1.59 -1.36
C VAL A 124 9.86 -1.02 -2.29
N GLU A 125 10.65 -0.08 -1.79
CA GLU A 125 11.86 0.39 -2.45
C GLU A 125 13.03 -0.48 -1.99
N ASN A 126 13.65 -1.17 -2.95
CA ASN A 126 14.84 -1.99 -2.74
C ASN A 126 16.07 -1.09 -2.56
N PRO A 127 17.21 -1.62 -2.05
CA PRO A 127 18.44 -0.84 -1.85
C PRO A 127 19.03 -0.23 -3.12
N ASP A 128 18.69 -0.77 -4.30
CA ASP A 128 19.09 -0.26 -5.61
C ASP A 128 18.15 0.82 -6.16
N GLY A 129 17.13 1.22 -5.37
CA GLY A 129 16.10 2.18 -5.76
C GLY A 129 14.96 1.60 -6.60
N SER A 130 14.99 0.30 -6.94
CA SER A 130 13.89 -0.33 -7.66
C SER A 130 12.65 -0.47 -6.76
N LEU A 131 11.47 -0.27 -7.36
CA LEU A 131 10.19 -0.33 -6.66
C LEU A 131 9.46 -1.63 -6.99
N MET A 132 8.85 -2.23 -5.97
CA MET A 132 7.96 -3.37 -6.09
C MET A 132 6.62 -3.04 -5.44
N TYR A 133 5.52 -3.34 -6.11
CA TYR A 133 4.18 -2.91 -5.74
C TYR A 133 3.29 -4.08 -5.33
N GLY A 134 2.50 -3.86 -4.28
CA GLY A 134 1.50 -4.80 -3.77
C GLY A 134 0.06 -4.39 -4.11
N PHE A 135 -0.88 -5.24 -3.73
CA PHE A 135 -2.30 -5.09 -4.03
C PHE A 135 -2.95 -3.92 -3.32
N ILE A 136 -4.08 -3.51 -3.86
CA ILE A 136 -4.99 -2.50 -3.34
C ILE A 136 -6.30 -3.13 -2.87
N ASN A 137 -6.98 -2.43 -1.94
CA ASN A 137 -8.29 -2.82 -1.40
C ASN A 137 -8.37 -4.25 -0.87
N LYS A 138 -7.32 -4.70 -0.23
CA LYS A 138 -7.28 -6.03 0.33
C LYS A 138 -7.30 -5.99 1.85
N PRO A 139 -8.21 -6.73 2.50
CA PRO A 139 -8.17 -6.88 3.95
C PRO A 139 -6.88 -7.57 4.37
N ILE A 140 -6.20 -7.00 5.35
CA ILE A 140 -5.05 -7.63 6.00
C ILE A 140 -5.56 -8.53 7.11
N THR A 141 -5.38 -9.82 6.90
CA THR A 141 -5.76 -10.87 7.84
C THR A 141 -4.53 -11.48 8.50
N TYR A 142 -4.76 -12.42 9.42
CA TYR A 142 -3.68 -13.19 10.03
C TYR A 142 -2.91 -13.99 8.98
N ASN A 143 -1.58 -13.95 9.06
CA ASN A 143 -0.64 -14.71 8.23
C ASN A 143 -0.86 -14.54 6.70
N MET A 144 -1.11 -13.32 6.26
CA MET A 144 -1.36 -13.02 4.86
C MET A 144 -0.07 -12.81 4.08
N LEU A 145 0.13 -13.59 3.03
CA LEU A 145 1.21 -13.38 2.07
C LEU A 145 0.72 -12.53 0.89
N MET A 146 1.43 -11.44 0.62
CA MET A 146 1.14 -10.55 -0.49
C MET A 146 2.30 -10.57 -1.49
N PRO A 147 2.12 -11.12 -2.68
CA PRO A 147 3.11 -11.04 -3.74
C PRO A 147 3.25 -9.60 -4.22
N LEU A 148 4.48 -9.23 -4.54
CA LEU A 148 4.80 -7.95 -5.15
C LEU A 148 5.10 -8.13 -6.64
N ALA A 149 4.84 -7.07 -7.41
CA ALA A 149 5.10 -7.03 -8.83
C ALA A 149 5.92 -5.79 -9.20
N ALA A 150 6.64 -5.88 -10.31
CA ALA A 150 7.42 -4.77 -10.85
C ALA A 150 6.53 -3.58 -11.27
N PRO A 151 7.08 -2.37 -11.35
CA PRO A 151 6.33 -1.13 -11.62
C PRO A 151 5.48 -1.14 -12.89
N SER A 152 5.83 -1.95 -13.88
CA SER A 152 5.11 -2.02 -15.16
C SER A 152 3.61 -2.37 -15.04
N GLY A 153 3.20 -2.92 -13.90
CA GLY A 153 1.79 -3.25 -13.62
C GLY A 153 1.11 -2.32 -12.64
N PHE A 154 1.81 -1.32 -12.06
CA PHE A 154 1.29 -0.45 -11.00
C PHE A 154 1.68 1.00 -11.21
N ARG A 155 0.87 1.90 -10.62
CA ARG A 155 1.09 3.35 -10.62
C ARG A 155 0.61 3.97 -9.33
N ASP A 156 1.19 5.11 -8.98
CA ASP A 156 0.65 6.00 -7.96
C ASP A 156 -0.35 6.97 -8.60
N TYR A 157 -1.48 7.11 -7.92
CA TYR A 157 -2.56 8.03 -8.28
C TYR A 157 -2.72 9.07 -7.19
N THR A 158 -2.87 10.32 -7.60
CA THR A 158 -3.28 11.41 -6.72
C THR A 158 -4.68 11.82 -7.11
N VAL A 159 -5.60 11.86 -6.15
CA VAL A 159 -6.96 12.39 -6.34
C VAL A 159 -7.13 13.62 -5.48
N GLU A 160 -7.73 14.67 -6.07
CA GLU A 160 -8.10 15.91 -5.41
C GLU A 160 -9.55 16.22 -5.76
N ILE A 161 -10.38 16.43 -4.75
CA ILE A 161 -11.79 16.78 -4.92
C ILE A 161 -12.08 18.07 -4.19
N THR A 162 -12.66 19.04 -4.92
CA THR A 162 -13.13 20.30 -4.36
C THR A 162 -14.65 20.29 -4.39
N THR A 163 -15.28 20.35 -3.23
CA THR A 163 -16.72 20.54 -3.07
C THR A 163 -17.08 21.99 -3.34
N LYS A 164 -18.15 22.23 -4.07
CA LYS A 164 -18.62 23.58 -4.39
C LYS A 164 -18.92 24.38 -3.12
N SER A 165 -18.55 25.65 -3.12
CA SER A 165 -18.85 26.60 -2.06
C SER A 165 -20.19 27.30 -2.27
N GLY A 166 -20.76 27.90 -1.22
CA GLY A 166 -21.93 28.78 -1.30
C GLY A 166 -23.18 28.26 -0.60
N SER A 167 -23.28 26.95 -0.33
CA SER A 167 -24.36 26.41 0.52
C SER A 167 -23.86 25.22 1.32
N PRO A 168 -24.24 25.07 2.60
CA PRO A 168 -23.91 23.87 3.37
C PRO A 168 -24.47 22.57 2.76
N THR A 169 -25.50 22.67 1.94
CA THR A 169 -26.11 21.51 1.23
C THR A 169 -25.33 21.07 0.00
N PHE A 170 -24.22 21.73 -0.36
CA PHE A 170 -23.40 21.31 -1.49
C PHE A 170 -22.42 20.19 -1.14
N GLY A 171 -22.16 19.94 0.14
CA GLY A 171 -21.32 18.87 0.62
C GLY A 171 -22.07 17.55 0.81
N THR A 172 -21.33 16.52 1.13
CA THR A 172 -21.87 15.23 1.56
C THR A 172 -21.19 14.74 2.84
N THR A 173 -21.94 14.10 3.72
CA THR A 173 -21.43 13.39 4.89
C THR A 173 -21.35 11.88 4.69
N GLU A 174 -21.78 11.42 3.52
CA GLU A 174 -21.79 10.00 3.16
C GLU A 174 -20.38 9.41 3.09
N ASN A 175 -20.28 8.10 3.27
CA ASN A 175 -19.08 7.36 2.99
C ASN A 175 -18.96 7.14 1.48
N VAL A 176 -18.15 7.97 0.84
CA VAL A 176 -17.98 7.92 -0.61
C VAL A 176 -16.95 6.86 -0.99
N GLU A 177 -17.35 6.00 -1.91
CA GLU A 177 -16.48 5.04 -2.58
C GLU A 177 -16.19 5.46 -4.00
N MET A 178 -15.01 5.09 -4.50
CA MET A 178 -14.56 5.40 -5.86
C MET A 178 -14.18 4.13 -6.59
N SER A 179 -14.49 4.06 -7.88
CA SER A 179 -13.85 3.12 -8.80
C SER A 179 -13.28 3.86 -10.00
N LEU A 180 -12.19 3.31 -10.54
CA LEU A 180 -11.52 3.83 -11.73
C LEU A 180 -11.49 2.76 -12.82
N ASN A 181 -11.85 3.15 -14.01
CA ASN A 181 -11.76 2.31 -15.20
C ASN A 181 -10.73 2.90 -16.17
N GLY A 182 -9.95 2.06 -16.76
CA GLY A 182 -9.01 2.43 -17.82
C GLY A 182 -9.08 1.47 -18.99
N GLY A 183 -8.28 1.72 -20.00
CA GLY A 183 -8.24 0.91 -21.21
C GLY A 183 -7.74 -0.54 -21.00
N LYS A 184 -7.12 -0.83 -19.85
CA LYS A 184 -6.59 -2.17 -19.55
C LYS A 184 -7.35 -2.91 -18.47
N LEU A 185 -7.69 -2.22 -17.39
CA LEU A 185 -8.20 -2.81 -16.14
C LEU A 185 -9.16 -1.85 -15.45
N GLN A 186 -9.78 -2.36 -14.40
CA GLN A 186 -10.61 -1.60 -13.47
C GLN A 186 -10.03 -1.74 -12.06
N ILE A 187 -9.97 -0.63 -11.33
CA ILE A 187 -9.83 -0.63 -9.88
C ILE A 187 -11.24 -0.64 -9.29
N SER A 188 -11.52 -1.65 -8.50
CA SER A 188 -12.79 -1.80 -7.80
C SER A 188 -13.03 -0.67 -6.80
N LEU A 189 -14.25 -0.58 -6.30
CA LEU A 189 -14.67 0.37 -5.28
C LEU A 189 -13.73 0.37 -4.08
N PHE A 190 -13.34 1.54 -3.65
CA PHE A 190 -12.58 1.74 -2.42
C PHE A 190 -13.02 3.05 -1.73
N PRO A 191 -13.02 3.06 -0.38
CA PRO A 191 -13.50 4.20 0.38
C PRO A 191 -12.53 5.38 0.28
N LEU A 192 -13.02 6.53 -0.17
CA LEU A 192 -12.22 7.75 -0.29
C LEU A 192 -11.77 8.28 1.07
N ARG A 193 -12.59 8.11 2.10
CA ARG A 193 -12.26 8.55 3.47
C ARG A 193 -10.97 7.89 3.99
N GLY A 194 -10.63 6.69 3.50
CA GLY A 194 -9.39 5.99 3.85
C GLY A 194 -8.12 6.56 3.22
N ILE A 195 -8.24 7.27 2.10
CA ILE A 195 -7.09 7.79 1.35
C ILE A 195 -7.02 9.31 1.28
N MET A 196 -8.12 10.02 1.58
CA MET A 196 -8.21 11.49 1.42
C MET A 196 -8.17 12.23 2.74
N ARG A 197 -7.63 13.45 2.69
CA ARG A 197 -7.62 14.41 3.81
C ARG A 197 -7.83 15.82 3.31
N ALA A 198 -8.50 16.61 4.14
CA ALA A 198 -8.50 18.05 4.05
C ALA A 198 -7.37 18.65 4.89
N PRO A 199 -6.82 19.81 4.54
CA PRO A 199 -5.85 20.51 5.39
C PRO A 199 -6.40 20.72 6.80
N GLY A 200 -5.66 20.28 7.82
CA GLY A 200 -6.06 20.40 9.22
C GLY A 200 -7.13 19.43 9.72
N SER A 201 -7.63 18.53 8.86
CA SER A 201 -8.63 17.52 9.28
C SER A 201 -7.99 16.39 10.10
N GLN A 202 -8.82 15.82 10.97
CA GLN A 202 -8.46 14.61 11.74
C GLN A 202 -9.20 13.38 11.18
N VAL A 203 -8.78 12.21 11.65
CA VAL A 203 -9.47 10.96 11.32
C VAL A 203 -10.91 11.00 11.86
N GLY A 204 -11.86 10.66 11.00
CA GLY A 204 -13.28 10.69 11.33
C GLY A 204 -13.99 11.99 10.99
N ASP A 205 -13.25 13.05 10.60
CA ASP A 205 -13.86 14.27 10.14
C ASP A 205 -14.62 14.07 8.82
N ASN A 206 -15.67 14.86 8.64
CA ASN A 206 -16.37 14.94 7.36
C ASN A 206 -15.45 15.60 6.34
N LEU A 207 -15.17 14.88 5.25
CA LEU A 207 -14.17 15.30 4.27
C LEU A 207 -14.73 16.14 3.13
N PHE A 208 -16.03 16.01 2.84
CA PHE A 208 -16.61 16.59 1.63
C PHE A 208 -17.58 17.73 1.96
N LEU A 209 -17.23 18.55 2.95
CA LEU A 209 -18.02 19.71 3.31
C LEU A 209 -17.93 20.80 2.23
N SER A 210 -18.95 21.66 2.18
CA SER A 210 -19.03 22.79 1.24
C SER A 210 -17.77 23.66 1.27
N GLY A 211 -17.19 23.91 0.11
CA GLY A 211 -15.98 24.71 -0.06
C GLY A 211 -14.67 23.99 0.31
N GLN A 212 -14.72 22.75 0.77
CA GLN A 212 -13.51 21.99 1.09
C GLN A 212 -12.83 21.42 -0.14
N THR A 213 -11.50 21.40 -0.10
CA THR A 213 -10.66 20.63 -1.01
C THR A 213 -9.99 19.52 -0.23
N VAL A 214 -10.16 18.29 -0.66
CA VAL A 214 -9.53 17.10 -0.09
C VAL A 214 -8.58 16.48 -1.10
N ARG A 215 -7.51 15.88 -0.61
CA ARG A 215 -6.49 15.24 -1.44
C ARG A 215 -6.09 13.90 -0.87
N GLY A 216 -5.87 12.93 -1.75
CA GLY A 216 -5.38 11.61 -1.40
C GLY A 216 -4.39 11.06 -2.41
N VAL A 217 -3.61 10.08 -1.96
CA VAL A 217 -2.67 9.33 -2.79
C VAL A 217 -2.87 7.84 -2.52
N PHE A 218 -2.86 7.05 -3.57
CA PHE A 218 -2.91 5.59 -3.45
C PHE A 218 -2.14 4.94 -4.58
N THR A 219 -1.67 3.71 -4.35
CA THR A 219 -1.07 2.87 -5.38
C THR A 219 -2.15 1.96 -5.96
N GLY A 220 -2.22 1.85 -7.27
CA GLY A 220 -3.16 1.00 -7.98
C GLY A 220 -2.53 0.32 -9.19
N TYR A 221 -3.31 -0.57 -9.83
CA TYR A 221 -2.90 -1.15 -11.11
C TYR A 221 -2.71 -0.07 -12.17
N ASP A 222 -1.78 -0.32 -13.10
CA ASP A 222 -1.69 0.49 -14.32
C ASP A 222 -2.94 0.28 -15.19
N LEU A 223 -3.88 1.19 -15.08
CA LEU A 223 -5.13 1.16 -15.83
C LEU A 223 -4.95 1.56 -17.30
N GLY A 224 -3.76 2.02 -17.68
CA GLY A 224 -3.55 2.68 -18.97
C GLY A 224 -4.17 4.07 -18.98
N GLU A 225 -4.82 4.42 -20.08
CA GLU A 225 -5.58 5.67 -20.18
C GLU A 225 -6.89 5.53 -19.39
N LEU A 226 -7.15 6.50 -18.52
CA LEU A 226 -8.35 6.49 -17.69
C LEU A 226 -9.55 6.91 -18.54
N THR A 227 -10.62 6.12 -18.44
CA THR A 227 -11.85 6.32 -19.23
C THR A 227 -13.03 6.76 -18.37
N HIS A 228 -13.16 6.20 -17.16
CA HIS A 228 -14.26 6.50 -16.26
C HIS A 228 -13.78 6.59 -14.80
N LEU A 229 -14.41 7.50 -14.08
CA LEU A 229 -14.37 7.59 -12.64
C LEU A 229 -15.82 7.51 -12.15
N ASN A 230 -16.10 6.58 -11.26
CA ASN A 230 -17.41 6.43 -10.66
C ASN A 230 -17.30 6.72 -9.17
N LEU A 231 -18.29 7.43 -8.63
CA LEU A 231 -18.44 7.74 -7.22
C LEU A 231 -19.78 7.16 -6.73
N PHE A 232 -19.77 6.53 -5.57
CA PHE A 232 -20.91 5.86 -4.97
C PHE A 232 -21.03 6.21 -3.50
N SER A 233 -22.23 6.15 -2.94
CA SER A 233 -22.42 6.11 -1.51
C SER A 233 -22.25 4.67 -1.02
N ALA A 234 -21.38 4.46 -0.01
CA ALA A 234 -21.28 3.19 0.70
C ALA A 234 -22.44 3.01 1.70
N ASP A 235 -23.15 4.08 2.00
CA ASP A 235 -24.30 4.09 2.91
C ASP A 235 -25.59 3.80 2.11
N ASN A 236 -26.65 3.41 2.81
CA ASN A 236 -27.91 3.06 2.17
C ASN A 236 -28.79 4.27 1.81
N PHE A 237 -28.26 5.47 1.96
CA PHE A 237 -28.98 6.71 1.70
C PHE A 237 -28.48 7.38 0.42
N ALA A 238 -29.37 8.08 -0.24
CA ALA A 238 -29.01 8.95 -1.34
C ALA A 238 -28.69 10.36 -0.79
N ASP A 239 -27.61 10.96 -1.27
CA ASP A 239 -27.24 12.33 -0.95
C ASP A 239 -26.81 13.07 -2.22
N ASP A 240 -27.19 14.35 -2.29
CA ASP A 240 -26.81 15.21 -3.40
C ASP A 240 -25.48 15.90 -3.09
N TRP A 241 -24.53 15.74 -3.99
CA TRP A 241 -23.20 16.32 -3.84
C TRP A 241 -22.83 17.21 -5.03
N GLN A 242 -22.52 18.46 -4.75
CA GLN A 242 -22.09 19.44 -5.73
C GLN A 242 -20.56 19.54 -5.73
N ILE A 243 -19.93 19.03 -6.77
CA ILE A 243 -18.48 19.01 -6.91
C ILE A 243 -18.07 20.13 -7.88
N GLU A 244 -17.23 21.04 -7.41
CA GLU A 244 -16.63 22.05 -8.25
C GLU A 244 -15.58 21.44 -9.19
N LYS A 245 -14.75 20.54 -8.64
CA LYS A 245 -13.63 19.98 -9.38
C LYS A 245 -13.18 18.63 -8.83
N ILE A 246 -12.93 17.72 -9.73
CA ILE A 246 -12.14 16.52 -9.46
C ILE A 246 -10.87 16.56 -10.32
N LYS A 247 -9.72 16.38 -9.69
CA LYS A 247 -8.44 16.25 -10.37
C LYS A 247 -7.82 14.92 -10.02
N LEU A 248 -7.58 14.09 -11.02
CA LEU A 248 -6.92 12.80 -10.88
C LEU A 248 -5.61 12.86 -11.65
N SER A 249 -4.50 12.54 -11.01
CA SER A 249 -3.18 12.61 -11.62
C SER A 249 -2.43 11.29 -11.41
N THR A 250 -1.65 10.90 -12.39
CA THR A 250 -0.75 9.75 -12.34
C THR A 250 0.48 9.99 -13.21
N TYR A 251 1.57 9.29 -12.96
CA TYR A 251 2.74 9.32 -13.83
C TYR A 251 2.69 8.16 -14.83
N ASP A 252 2.81 8.49 -16.11
CA ASP A 252 2.95 7.52 -17.20
C ASP A 252 4.30 7.72 -17.90
N LYS A 253 5.17 6.74 -17.78
CA LYS A 253 6.52 6.79 -18.38
C LYS A 253 7.31 8.06 -18.00
N GLY A 254 7.19 8.49 -16.75
CA GLY A 254 7.83 9.70 -16.24
C GLY A 254 7.10 11.01 -16.56
N GLN A 255 6.00 10.97 -17.30
CA GLN A 255 5.17 12.14 -17.59
C GLN A 255 3.96 12.18 -16.70
N LEU A 256 3.68 13.34 -16.09
CA LEU A 256 2.48 13.58 -15.31
C LEU A 256 1.27 13.69 -16.24
N LYS A 257 0.35 12.75 -16.14
CA LYS A 257 -0.97 12.83 -16.75
C LYS A 257 -1.97 13.33 -15.72
N THR A 258 -2.80 14.27 -16.12
CA THR A 258 -3.84 14.86 -15.25
C THR A 258 -5.17 14.88 -15.98
N TYR A 259 -6.20 14.37 -15.30
CA TYR A 259 -7.58 14.36 -15.74
C TYR A 259 -8.36 15.34 -14.84
N VAL A 260 -9.16 16.21 -15.42
CA VAL A 260 -9.91 17.21 -14.68
C VAL A 260 -11.37 17.18 -15.10
N LEU A 261 -12.25 17.03 -14.12
CA LEU A 261 -13.71 17.17 -14.27
C LEU A 261 -14.16 18.35 -13.44
N THR A 262 -15.09 19.15 -13.96
CA THR A 262 -15.56 20.36 -13.29
C THR A 262 -17.09 20.48 -13.31
N ASN A 263 -17.65 21.17 -12.32
CA ASN A 263 -19.08 21.47 -12.20
C ASN A 263 -19.98 20.26 -12.27
N ILE A 264 -19.70 19.26 -11.42
CA ILE A 264 -20.42 18.00 -11.39
C ILE A 264 -21.48 18.08 -10.30
N SER A 265 -22.71 17.73 -10.66
CA SER A 265 -23.81 17.50 -9.72
C SER A 265 -24.11 16.02 -9.72
N LEU A 266 -24.02 15.39 -8.56
CA LEU A 266 -24.21 13.97 -8.38
C LEU A 266 -25.29 13.74 -7.33
N THR A 267 -26.17 12.77 -7.58
CA THR A 267 -26.91 12.08 -6.52
C THR A 267 -26.16 10.79 -6.24
N LEU A 268 -25.51 10.71 -5.09
CA LEU A 268 -24.80 9.52 -4.66
C LEU A 268 -25.82 8.43 -4.35
N MET A 269 -25.66 7.27 -4.96
CA MET A 269 -26.50 6.11 -4.70
C MET A 269 -25.66 4.92 -4.27
N PRO A 270 -26.19 3.97 -3.48
CA PRO A 270 -25.53 2.72 -3.18
C PRO A 270 -25.19 1.92 -4.44
N PRO A 271 -24.09 1.14 -4.43
CA PRO A 271 -23.73 0.27 -5.53
C PRO A 271 -24.86 -0.70 -5.86
N GLY A 272 -25.21 -0.83 -7.14
CA GLY A 272 -26.27 -1.74 -7.62
C GLY A 272 -27.67 -1.14 -7.71
N ARG A 273 -27.90 0.11 -7.31
CA ARG A 273 -29.11 0.87 -7.60
C ARG A 273 -28.88 1.89 -8.72
N GLY A 274 -28.23 1.45 -9.79
CA GLY A 274 -28.10 2.29 -10.99
C GLY A 274 -29.48 2.61 -11.56
N VAL A 275 -29.69 3.88 -11.89
CA VAL A 275 -30.86 4.33 -12.68
C VAL A 275 -30.73 3.63 -14.02
N SER A 276 -31.71 2.76 -14.32
CA SER A 276 -31.89 2.14 -15.64
C SER A 276 -32.39 3.20 -16.65
#